data_42bb07262830681fe331e62f373bcc5a
#
_entry.id   42bb07262830681fe331e62f373bcc5a
#
_cell.length_a   1.000
_cell.length_b   1.000
_cell.length_c   1.000
_cell.angle_alpha   90.00
_cell.angle_beta   90.00
_cell.angle_gamma   90.00
#
_symmetry.space_group_name_H-M   'P 1'
#
loop_
_entity.id
_entity.type
_entity.pdbx_description
1 polymer ?
#
loop_
_entity_poly.entity_id
_entity_poly.type
_entity_poly.pdbx_seq_one_letter_code
_entity_poly.pdbx_strand_id
1 'polypeptide(L)'
;MQPRIMDLQKVSFKSFVSEPRSSGVASRSHSVAKPHQKLRSQFRQISLRDNVMSKQKTRGRNYSRCNRCIPQAVSSVFQDLPVAGGTAYGATEGSCMSFTVVGASGDLAKKKIFPSLFALYYEGMLPENFNIVGYARSKMTQDEFHDLIASTLTCRVENSEGCGEKMEYFLSRCLYVSGQYNEAADFAQLDSALSQAEGNREANRIFYLSIPPSIFIDVAKNAADNASSKTGWTRVIVEKPFGRDSQSSKALSEALALSLTEEQTYRIDHYLGKELIDNLAVLRFSNLVFEPLWNRQYIRNVQIIFSEPFGTEGRGGYFDHYNIIRDIMQNHLLQMLALFAMEPPVSLDAEDIRNEKVKVLRSMRPLDMENLVIGQYKGRKSTNGQDYPAYLDDPTVPEGSLCPTFASLAMYIDNPRWDGVPFLMKAGKALNKRCAEIRVQFRHVPGNLYKNATGLDENLLTNELVIRIQPDEGIYLKINNKVPGLGLRLDNSRLDLSYKSRYNKELPDAYERLILDVVNGDKRLFIRNDELEAAWALFTPLLHKLEDDKIAPELYPYGSRGPIGAHYLASRHGVRWGDLSEDE
;
A
#
# COMPACT_ATOMS: atom_id res chain seq x y z
N MET A 1 -43.08 50.17 8.33
CA MET A 1 -44.04 50.05 7.24
C MET A 1 -44.02 48.64 6.70
N GLN A 2 -44.89 47.83 7.22
CA GLN A 2 -45.47 46.63 6.56
C GLN A 2 -46.69 47.10 5.76
N PRO A 3 -47.40 46.31 4.93
CA PRO A 3 -47.30 44.91 4.57
C PRO A 3 -47.55 44.62 3.07
N ARG A 4 -47.44 43.37 2.60
CA ARG A 4 -48.58 42.63 2.01
C ARG A 4 -48.23 41.19 1.67
N ILE A 5 -49.03 40.34 2.26
CA ILE A 5 -49.28 38.91 2.01
C ILE A 5 -50.15 38.74 0.76
N MET A 6 -49.91 37.73 -0.06
CA MET A 6 -50.90 37.07 -0.94
C MET A 6 -50.41 35.64 -1.19
N ASP A 7 -51.01 34.78 -0.67
CA ASP A 7 -52.03 33.72 -0.75
C ASP A 7 -51.86 32.71 -1.89
N LEU A 8 -51.70 31.52 -1.49
CA LEU A 8 -52.09 30.18 -1.95
C LEU A 8 -52.98 30.07 -3.22
N GLN A 9 -52.59 29.20 -4.13
CA GLN A 9 -53.57 28.31 -4.77
C GLN A 9 -53.01 26.88 -4.95
N LYS A 10 -53.76 25.95 -4.37
CA LYS A 10 -53.76 24.51 -4.51
C LYS A 10 -54.07 24.10 -5.95
N VAL A 11 -53.40 23.13 -6.50
CA VAL A 11 -53.94 22.33 -7.61
C VAL A 11 -53.81 20.83 -7.23
N SER A 12 -54.96 20.24 -7.38
CA SER A 12 -55.41 18.93 -6.95
C SER A 12 -54.89 17.77 -7.80
N PHE A 13 -54.69 16.65 -7.16
CA PHE A 13 -54.54 15.28 -7.73
C PHE A 13 -55.67 14.90 -8.63
N LYS A 14 -55.38 14.29 -9.80
CA LYS A 14 -56.26 13.34 -10.44
C LYS A 14 -55.47 12.10 -10.87
N SER A 15 -55.80 11.02 -10.23
CA SER A 15 -55.56 9.62 -10.56
C SER A 15 -56.18 9.25 -11.89
N PHE A 16 -55.46 8.51 -12.73
CA PHE A 16 -56.04 7.67 -13.79
C PHE A 16 -55.60 6.24 -13.60
N VAL A 17 -56.55 5.45 -13.12
CA VAL A 17 -56.61 3.99 -13.19
C VAL A 17 -57.27 3.67 -14.54
N SER A 18 -56.70 2.76 -15.32
CA SER A 18 -57.43 2.02 -16.34
C SER A 18 -56.85 0.61 -16.47
N GLU A 19 -57.68 -0.32 -16.08
CA GLU A 19 -57.56 -1.77 -16.26
C GLU A 19 -57.86 -2.23 -17.69
N PRO A 20 -57.73 -3.53 -18.00
CA PRO A 20 -57.26 -4.03 -19.28
C PRO A 20 -58.40 -4.45 -20.21
N ARG A 21 -58.15 -4.52 -21.51
CA ARG A 21 -59.01 -5.22 -22.48
C ARG A 21 -58.33 -6.44 -23.07
N SER A 22 -58.96 -7.55 -22.85
CA SER A 22 -58.81 -8.85 -23.42
C SER A 22 -59.39 -8.88 -24.87
N SER A 23 -58.69 -9.53 -25.78
CA SER A 23 -59.25 -10.27 -26.97
C SER A 23 -58.04 -10.96 -27.61
N GLY A 24 -58.01 -12.21 -27.91
CA GLY A 24 -58.93 -13.24 -28.27
C GLY A 24 -58.27 -14.11 -29.32
N VAL A 25 -57.98 -15.33 -28.95
CA VAL A 25 -58.05 -16.57 -29.76
C VAL A 25 -57.54 -16.57 -31.23
N ALA A 26 -56.52 -17.36 -31.49
CA ALA A 26 -56.53 -18.34 -32.57
C ALA A 26 -55.45 -19.40 -32.37
N SER A 27 -55.91 -20.57 -32.10
CA SER A 27 -55.23 -21.86 -32.12
C SER A 27 -54.86 -22.28 -33.54
N ARG A 28 -53.65 -22.78 -33.74
CA ARG A 28 -53.42 -23.83 -34.78
C ARG A 28 -52.35 -24.79 -34.23
N SER A 29 -52.84 -25.96 -33.94
CA SER A 29 -52.14 -27.21 -33.77
C SER A 29 -51.52 -27.66 -35.11
N HIS A 30 -50.29 -28.10 -35.09
CA HIS A 30 -49.85 -29.19 -35.96
C HIS A 30 -48.83 -30.07 -35.23
N SER A 31 -49.17 -31.28 -35.28
CA SER A 31 -48.72 -32.53 -34.75
C SER A 31 -47.39 -33.03 -35.31
N VAL A 32 -46.64 -33.72 -34.42
CA VAL A 32 -46.03 -35.06 -34.62
C VAL A 32 -44.90 -35.20 -35.65
N ALA A 33 -43.75 -35.54 -35.15
CA ALA A 33 -43.03 -36.78 -35.45
C ALA A 33 -41.76 -36.97 -34.65
N LYS A 34 -41.72 -38.02 -33.83
CA LYS A 34 -40.47 -38.75 -33.50
C LYS A 34 -40.21 -39.75 -34.62
N PRO A 35 -38.96 -40.11 -34.92
CA PRO A 35 -38.54 -41.49 -34.60
C PRO A 35 -37.10 -41.58 -34.04
N HIS A 36 -37.00 -42.38 -33.07
CA HIS A 36 -36.21 -43.60 -32.79
C HIS A 36 -34.91 -43.87 -33.56
N GLN A 37 -33.91 -44.17 -32.70
CA GLN A 37 -33.03 -45.35 -32.68
C GLN A 37 -31.60 -45.22 -33.20
N LYS A 38 -30.73 -45.62 -32.28
CA LYS A 38 -29.53 -46.47 -32.38
C LYS A 38 -28.21 -45.83 -32.81
N LEU A 39 -27.32 -45.78 -31.87
CA LEU A 39 -26.05 -46.51 -32.02
C LEU A 39 -25.42 -46.76 -30.64
N ARG A 40 -25.42 -48.03 -30.28
CA ARG A 40 -24.68 -48.65 -29.18
C ARG A 40 -23.27 -49.01 -29.67
N SER A 41 -22.37 -49.10 -28.69
CA SER A 41 -21.16 -49.93 -28.67
C SER A 41 -19.85 -49.26 -29.10
N GLN A 42 -18.99 -49.02 -28.08
CA GLN A 42 -17.69 -49.65 -27.98
C GLN A 42 -17.05 -49.28 -26.63
N PHE A 43 -17.42 -50.07 -25.61
CA PHE A 43 -16.55 -50.28 -24.43
C PHE A 43 -15.62 -51.40 -24.75
N ARG A 44 -14.33 -51.18 -24.71
CA ARG A 44 -13.33 -52.26 -24.59
C ARG A 44 -12.79 -52.29 -23.17
N GLN A 45 -13.09 -53.36 -22.49
CA GLN A 45 -12.49 -53.88 -21.27
C GLN A 45 -10.98 -54.07 -21.45
N ILE A 46 -10.23 -53.64 -20.46
CA ILE A 46 -8.90 -54.24 -20.17
C ILE A 46 -9.00 -54.83 -18.77
N SER A 47 -8.82 -56.16 -18.76
CA SER A 47 -8.97 -57.03 -17.63
C SER A 47 -7.81 -56.96 -16.67
N LEU A 48 -8.16 -57.10 -15.38
CA LEU A 48 -7.32 -57.55 -14.27
C LEU A 48 -6.59 -58.87 -14.58
N ARG A 49 -5.35 -58.95 -14.19
CA ARG A 49 -4.69 -60.22 -13.86
C ARG A 49 -4.17 -60.15 -12.46
N ASP A 50 -4.80 -60.94 -11.62
CA ASP A 50 -4.32 -61.40 -10.33
C ASP A 50 -2.98 -62.13 -10.46
N ASN A 51 -2.12 -61.94 -9.49
CA ASN A 51 -1.20 -62.98 -9.09
C ASN A 51 -1.06 -63.06 -7.57
N VAL A 52 -1.16 -64.26 -7.14
CA VAL A 52 -1.47 -64.84 -5.86
C VAL A 52 -0.19 -65.09 -5.05
N MET A 53 -0.31 -64.80 -3.76
CA MET A 53 0.33 -65.45 -2.59
C MET A 53 1.83 -65.78 -2.52
N SER A 54 2.44 -65.32 -1.46
CA SER A 54 3.03 -66.27 -0.51
C SER A 54 3.07 -65.73 0.93
N LYS A 55 2.59 -66.54 1.84
CA LYS A 55 2.59 -66.37 3.30
C LYS A 55 3.98 -66.57 3.86
N GLN A 56 4.41 -65.75 4.80
CA GLN A 56 5.22 -66.26 5.92
C GLN A 56 4.89 -65.54 7.24
N LYS A 57 4.85 -66.39 8.27
CA LYS A 57 4.37 -66.16 9.63
C LYS A 57 5.41 -65.51 10.55
N THR A 58 4.89 -64.68 11.48
CA THR A 58 5.23 -64.56 12.90
C THR A 58 6.61 -64.06 13.33
N ARG A 59 6.61 -62.97 14.08
CA ARG A 59 7.03 -62.94 15.50
C ARG A 59 6.78 -61.56 16.08
N GLY A 60 6.06 -61.53 17.20
CA GLY A 60 5.82 -60.32 17.98
C GLY A 60 7.10 -59.80 18.61
N ARG A 61 7.19 -58.47 18.69
CA ARG A 61 8.08 -57.77 19.62
C ARG A 61 7.46 -56.47 20.07
N ASN A 62 7.36 -56.35 21.34
CA ASN A 62 7.14 -55.26 22.25
C ASN A 62 7.23 -53.83 21.70
N TYR A 63 6.16 -53.09 21.96
CA TYR A 63 6.17 -51.64 21.96
C TYR A 63 6.99 -51.12 23.15
N SER A 64 8.20 -50.64 22.89
CA SER A 64 8.91 -49.71 23.75
C SER A 64 8.77 -48.31 23.14
N ARG A 65 8.27 -47.38 23.97
CA ARG A 65 8.19 -45.95 23.66
C ARG A 65 9.53 -45.45 23.14
N CYS A 66 9.57 -44.99 21.92
CA CYS A 66 10.65 -44.14 21.42
C CYS A 66 10.13 -42.69 21.33
N ASN A 67 10.30 -41.97 22.44
CA ASN A 67 10.34 -40.51 22.41
C ASN A 67 11.69 -40.11 21.83
N ARG A 68 11.75 -39.75 20.58
CA ARG A 68 12.73 -38.88 19.91
C ARG A 68 12.79 -39.20 18.42
N CYS A 69 11.99 -38.53 17.65
CA CYS A 69 12.31 -38.19 16.27
C CYS A 69 11.47 -36.95 15.91
N ILE A 70 11.94 -35.79 16.35
CA ILE A 70 11.69 -34.53 15.66
C ILE A 70 12.71 -34.57 14.51
N PRO A 71 12.30 -34.48 13.27
CA PRO A 71 13.25 -34.27 12.18
C PRO A 71 13.82 -32.86 12.29
N GLN A 72 15.00 -32.74 12.85
CA GLN A 72 15.90 -31.63 12.53
C GLN A 72 16.39 -31.83 11.09
N ALA A 73 15.65 -31.39 10.12
CA ALA A 73 16.12 -31.31 8.74
C ALA A 73 15.10 -30.52 7.87
N VAL A 74 14.79 -29.28 8.23
CA VAL A 74 14.18 -28.31 7.30
C VAL A 74 14.80 -26.91 7.49
N SER A 75 16.02 -26.84 8.01
CA SER A 75 16.68 -25.54 8.22
C SER A 75 17.88 -25.27 7.27
N SER A 76 17.94 -25.94 6.12
CA SER A 76 19.09 -25.72 5.23
C SER A 76 18.76 -25.74 3.72
N VAL A 77 17.57 -25.34 3.31
CA VAL A 77 17.21 -25.23 1.88
C VAL A 77 16.57 -23.88 1.54
N PHE A 78 16.70 -22.87 2.36
CA PHE A 78 16.57 -21.48 1.91
C PHE A 78 17.96 -20.85 1.96
N GLN A 79 18.87 -21.34 1.15
CA GLN A 79 19.86 -20.46 0.56
C GLN A 79 19.05 -19.51 -0.32
N ASP A 80 19.12 -18.22 0.01
CA ASP A 80 18.62 -17.15 -0.82
C ASP A 80 19.06 -17.45 -2.25
N LEU A 81 18.12 -17.87 -3.09
CA LEU A 81 18.35 -17.85 -4.52
C LEU A 81 18.68 -16.39 -4.79
N PRO A 82 19.81 -16.06 -5.42
CA PRO A 82 20.07 -14.72 -5.86
C PRO A 82 18.81 -14.28 -6.60
N VAL A 83 18.26 -13.13 -6.23
CA VAL A 83 17.20 -12.44 -6.96
C VAL A 83 17.53 -12.65 -8.43
N ALA A 84 16.67 -13.32 -9.16
CA ALA A 84 16.92 -13.97 -10.45
C ALA A 84 17.97 -13.19 -11.23
N GLY A 85 19.16 -13.73 -11.34
CA GLY A 85 20.42 -13.06 -11.64
C GLY A 85 20.37 -12.12 -12.84
N GLY A 86 19.80 -10.94 -12.58
CA GLY A 86 20.07 -9.77 -13.36
C GLY A 86 21.32 -9.17 -12.74
N THR A 87 22.45 -9.25 -13.43
CA THR A 87 23.47 -8.20 -13.35
C THR A 87 22.71 -6.90 -13.26
N ALA A 88 22.92 -6.10 -12.18
CA ALA A 88 22.24 -4.84 -11.93
C ALA A 88 22.01 -4.13 -13.27
N TYR A 89 20.76 -3.97 -13.67
CA TYR A 89 20.38 -3.60 -15.04
C TYR A 89 21.15 -2.34 -15.43
N GLY A 90 22.20 -2.49 -16.25
CA GLY A 90 23.06 -1.43 -16.73
C GLY A 90 24.32 -1.12 -15.92
N ALA A 91 24.72 -1.91 -14.93
CA ALA A 91 26.05 -1.78 -14.33
C ALA A 91 27.02 -2.77 -15.01
N THR A 92 28.05 -2.27 -15.67
CA THR A 92 29.15 -3.08 -16.21
C THR A 92 30.06 -3.53 -15.06
N GLU A 93 30.66 -4.70 -15.20
CA GLU A 93 31.63 -5.21 -14.23
C GLU A 93 32.76 -4.17 -14.02
N GLY A 94 32.95 -3.75 -12.76
CA GLY A 94 33.91 -2.70 -12.40
C GLY A 94 33.42 -1.26 -12.47
N SER A 95 32.13 -1.02 -12.81
CA SER A 95 31.51 0.32 -12.70
C SER A 95 31.41 0.80 -11.26
N CYS A 96 31.38 2.13 -11.08
CA CYS A 96 31.19 2.77 -9.78
C CYS A 96 29.75 3.34 -9.67
N MET A 97 29.13 3.22 -8.49
CA MET A 97 27.85 3.86 -8.20
C MET A 97 28.04 4.98 -7.19
N SER A 98 27.62 6.20 -7.53
CA SER A 98 27.61 7.34 -6.62
C SER A 98 26.17 7.69 -6.22
N PHE A 99 25.86 7.58 -4.93
CA PHE A 99 24.55 7.89 -4.37
C PHE A 99 24.60 9.23 -3.63
N THR A 100 24.00 10.27 -4.21
CA THR A 100 23.98 11.62 -3.65
C THR A 100 22.67 11.87 -2.90
N VAL A 101 22.77 12.13 -1.59
CA VAL A 101 21.63 12.53 -0.75
C VAL A 101 21.57 14.05 -0.71
N VAL A 102 20.66 14.64 -1.48
CA VAL A 102 20.43 16.10 -1.46
C VAL A 102 19.52 16.42 -0.28
N GLY A 103 19.95 17.33 0.60
CA GLY A 103 19.32 17.57 1.90
C GLY A 103 19.86 16.67 3.01
N ALA A 104 21.14 16.31 2.93
CA ALA A 104 21.81 15.37 3.82
C ALA A 104 21.74 15.70 5.32
N SER A 105 21.60 16.98 5.68
CA SER A 105 21.41 17.43 7.07
C SER A 105 19.98 17.32 7.59
N GLY A 106 19.02 16.89 6.74
CA GLY A 106 17.60 16.79 7.07
C GLY A 106 17.22 15.53 7.86
N ASP A 107 16.05 15.55 8.49
CA ASP A 107 15.54 14.45 9.31
C ASP A 107 15.31 13.15 8.53
N LEU A 108 14.78 13.24 7.31
CA LEU A 108 14.54 12.05 6.47
C LEU A 108 15.87 11.37 6.10
N ALA A 109 16.87 12.16 5.69
CA ALA A 109 18.20 11.65 5.38
C ALA A 109 18.80 10.89 6.57
N LYS A 110 18.79 11.51 7.75
CA LYS A 110 19.34 10.94 9.00
C LYS A 110 18.60 9.68 9.45
N LYS A 111 17.26 9.75 9.50
CA LYS A 111 16.44 8.71 10.14
C LYS A 111 16.10 7.56 9.22
N LYS A 112 16.21 7.75 7.89
CA LYS A 112 15.78 6.75 6.91
C LYS A 112 16.83 6.46 5.84
N ILE A 113 17.35 7.46 5.13
CA ILE A 113 18.14 7.21 3.93
C ILE A 113 19.53 6.64 4.27
N PHE A 114 20.30 7.29 5.16
CA PHE A 114 21.60 6.76 5.55
C PHE A 114 21.51 5.40 6.25
N PRO A 115 20.58 5.17 7.20
CA PRO A 115 20.38 3.84 7.76
C PRO A 115 20.03 2.76 6.72
N SER A 116 19.18 3.09 5.72
CA SER A 116 18.83 2.16 4.65
C SER A 116 20.01 1.84 3.74
N LEU A 117 20.82 2.83 3.38
CA LEU A 117 22.04 2.63 2.60
C LEU A 117 23.07 1.76 3.36
N PHE A 118 23.21 1.98 4.66
CA PHE A 118 24.08 1.15 5.50
C PHE A 118 23.56 -0.29 5.58
N ALA A 119 22.26 -0.48 5.78
CA ALA A 119 21.65 -1.82 5.82
C ALA A 119 21.89 -2.58 4.50
N LEU A 120 21.67 -1.94 3.36
CA LEU A 120 21.94 -2.53 2.04
C LEU A 120 23.42 -2.88 1.84
N TYR A 121 24.34 -2.01 2.28
CA TYR A 121 25.76 -2.30 2.27
C TYR A 121 26.10 -3.49 3.19
N TYR A 122 25.57 -3.48 4.41
CA TYR A 122 25.81 -4.52 5.40
C TYR A 122 25.39 -5.91 4.90
N GLU A 123 24.28 -5.99 4.18
CA GLU A 123 23.73 -7.21 3.57
C GLU A 123 24.40 -7.58 2.23
N GLY A 124 25.35 -6.77 1.73
CA GLY A 124 26.03 -7.01 0.45
C GLY A 124 25.17 -6.75 -0.79
N MET A 125 24.12 -5.94 -0.65
CA MET A 125 23.20 -5.61 -1.73
C MET A 125 23.61 -4.38 -2.57
N LEU A 126 24.60 -3.59 -2.11
CA LEU A 126 25.17 -2.50 -2.90
C LEU A 126 26.30 -3.04 -3.80
N PRO A 127 26.55 -2.38 -4.95
CA PRO A 127 27.71 -2.69 -5.80
C PRO A 127 29.02 -2.59 -5.01
N GLU A 128 30.05 -3.35 -5.40
CA GLU A 128 31.36 -3.35 -4.74
C GLU A 128 31.99 -1.95 -4.70
N ASN A 129 31.90 -1.23 -5.82
CA ASN A 129 32.40 0.13 -5.94
C ASN A 129 31.25 1.12 -5.78
N PHE A 130 31.09 1.68 -4.58
CA PHE A 130 30.10 2.71 -4.31
C PHE A 130 30.68 3.91 -3.57
N ASN A 131 30.06 5.08 -3.74
CA ASN A 131 30.28 6.28 -2.95
C ASN A 131 28.93 6.83 -2.48
N ILE A 132 28.90 7.38 -1.29
CA ILE A 132 27.74 8.08 -0.74
C ILE A 132 28.13 9.53 -0.53
N VAL A 133 27.39 10.46 -1.14
CA VAL A 133 27.68 11.88 -1.05
C VAL A 133 26.53 12.61 -0.38
N GLY A 134 26.78 13.20 0.76
CA GLY A 134 25.86 14.15 1.39
C GLY A 134 26.01 15.53 0.76
N TYR A 135 24.91 16.10 0.23
CA TYR A 135 24.88 17.45 -0.30
C TYR A 135 23.84 18.31 0.43
N ALA A 136 24.26 19.42 1.03
CA ALA A 136 23.34 20.34 1.70
C ALA A 136 23.90 21.76 1.79
N ARG A 137 23.01 22.72 2.11
CA ARG A 137 23.40 24.14 2.30
C ARG A 137 24.20 24.38 3.58
N SER A 138 24.05 23.52 4.58
CA SER A 138 24.77 23.62 5.84
C SER A 138 26.26 23.42 5.62
N LYS A 139 27.10 24.29 6.18
CA LYS A 139 28.55 24.04 6.22
C LYS A 139 28.84 23.02 7.31
N MET A 140 29.54 21.96 6.95
CA MET A 140 29.86 20.85 7.82
C MET A 140 31.22 20.28 7.38
N THR A 141 32.06 19.93 8.34
CA THR A 141 33.32 19.21 8.05
C THR A 141 33.01 17.75 7.70
N GLN A 142 34.00 17.05 7.17
CA GLN A 142 33.86 15.61 6.88
C GLN A 142 33.63 14.80 8.17
N ASP A 143 34.31 15.14 9.25
CA ASP A 143 34.20 14.47 10.56
C ASP A 143 32.81 14.71 11.17
N GLU A 144 32.30 15.93 11.15
CA GLU A 144 30.93 16.25 11.59
C GLU A 144 29.87 15.49 10.80
N PHE A 145 30.09 15.28 9.51
CA PHE A 145 29.19 14.49 8.67
C PHE A 145 29.27 12.99 9.02
N HIS A 146 30.45 12.45 9.25
CA HIS A 146 30.63 11.07 9.70
C HIS A 146 29.96 10.84 11.06
N ASP A 147 30.13 11.74 12.02
CA ASP A 147 29.48 11.66 13.32
C ASP A 147 27.96 11.70 13.21
N LEU A 148 27.45 12.58 12.32
CA LEU A 148 26.02 12.68 12.05
C LEU A 148 25.45 11.37 11.52
N ILE A 149 26.11 10.72 10.56
CA ILE A 149 25.67 9.42 10.03
C ILE A 149 25.81 8.35 11.10
N ALA A 150 26.98 8.22 11.73
CA ALA A 150 27.29 7.20 12.73
C ALA A 150 26.26 7.18 13.87
N SER A 151 25.80 8.37 14.31
CA SER A 151 24.79 8.50 15.36
C SER A 151 23.42 7.87 15.03
N THR A 152 23.15 7.58 13.77
CA THR A 152 21.88 7.04 13.28
C THR A 152 21.98 5.60 12.77
N LEU A 153 23.20 5.08 12.61
CA LEU A 153 23.40 3.71 12.17
C LEU A 153 23.17 2.72 13.32
N THR A 154 22.53 1.63 13.02
CA THR A 154 22.29 0.52 13.96
C THR A 154 22.71 -0.79 13.33
N CYS A 155 23.42 -1.61 14.10
CA CYS A 155 23.70 -2.98 13.70
C CYS A 155 22.46 -3.83 14.05
N ARG A 156 21.73 -4.30 13.06
CA ARG A 156 20.48 -5.07 13.23
C ARG A 156 20.69 -6.46 13.82
N VAL A 157 21.91 -6.97 13.81
CA VAL A 157 22.23 -8.27 14.38
C VAL A 157 22.93 -8.04 15.70
N GLU A 158 22.26 -8.37 16.80
CA GLU A 158 22.90 -8.41 18.11
C GLU A 158 24.11 -9.36 18.07
N ASN A 159 25.30 -8.85 18.41
CA ASN A 159 26.57 -9.59 18.46
C ASN A 159 27.19 -10.04 17.12
N SER A 160 27.00 -9.35 16.02
CA SER A 160 27.82 -9.63 14.84
C SER A 160 29.24 -9.10 15.05
N GLU A 161 30.19 -10.02 15.24
CA GLU A 161 31.62 -9.73 15.09
C GLU A 161 31.83 -9.03 13.73
N GLY A 162 32.47 -7.85 13.73
CA GLY A 162 32.77 -7.08 12.50
C GLY A 162 31.80 -5.97 12.13
N CYS A 163 30.74 -5.66 12.92
CA CYS A 163 29.88 -4.52 12.62
C CYS A 163 30.62 -3.17 12.69
N GLY A 164 31.54 -3.01 13.64
CA GLY A 164 32.38 -1.81 13.74
C GLY A 164 33.23 -1.59 12.50
N GLU A 165 33.91 -2.62 12.03
CA GLU A 165 34.74 -2.56 10.82
C GLU A 165 33.93 -2.22 9.57
N LYS A 166 32.73 -2.82 9.42
CA LYS A 166 31.82 -2.49 8.31
C LYS A 166 31.31 -1.04 8.39
N MET A 167 31.05 -0.55 9.60
CA MET A 167 30.62 0.85 9.80
C MET A 167 31.75 1.82 9.45
N GLU A 168 32.98 1.56 9.89
CA GLU A 168 34.14 2.36 9.54
C GLU A 168 34.39 2.38 8.03
N TYR A 169 34.33 1.21 7.38
CA TYR A 169 34.45 1.14 5.93
C TYR A 169 33.33 1.92 5.21
N PHE A 170 32.08 1.77 5.63
CA PHE A 170 30.95 2.51 5.07
C PHE A 170 31.15 4.03 5.20
N LEU A 171 31.55 4.50 6.40
CA LEU A 171 31.84 5.92 6.64
C LEU A 171 33.00 6.42 5.78
N SER A 172 34.02 5.62 5.54
CA SER A 172 35.13 5.98 4.63
C SER A 172 34.69 6.19 3.19
N ARG A 173 33.52 5.64 2.79
CA ARG A 173 32.89 5.84 1.47
C ARG A 173 31.91 7.00 1.44
N CYS A 174 31.67 7.66 2.58
CA CYS A 174 30.76 8.80 2.72
C CYS A 174 31.53 10.10 2.59
N LEU A 175 31.12 10.98 1.68
CA LEU A 175 31.69 12.29 1.40
C LEU A 175 30.67 13.38 1.66
N TYR A 176 31.09 14.57 2.06
CA TYR A 176 30.22 15.73 2.24
C TYR A 176 30.62 16.89 1.33
N VAL A 177 29.63 17.45 0.64
CA VAL A 177 29.79 18.66 -0.20
C VAL A 177 28.74 19.68 0.23
N SER A 178 29.14 20.89 0.59
CA SER A 178 28.21 21.97 0.89
C SER A 178 27.97 22.85 -0.36
N GLY A 179 26.71 23.20 -0.63
CA GLY A 179 26.35 24.06 -1.75
C GLY A 179 24.88 24.48 -1.72
N GLN A 180 24.56 25.53 -2.50
CA GLN A 180 23.19 25.98 -2.69
C GLN A 180 22.46 25.10 -3.69
N TYR A 181 21.14 25.03 -3.57
CA TYR A 181 20.32 24.14 -4.40
C TYR A 181 19.97 24.74 -5.77
N ASN A 182 20.05 26.05 -5.91
CA ASN A 182 19.73 26.81 -7.13
C ASN A 182 20.96 27.30 -7.91
N GLU A 183 22.17 27.04 -7.42
CA GLU A 183 23.42 27.54 -8.03
C GLU A 183 24.10 26.47 -8.88
N ALA A 184 24.19 26.73 -10.18
CA ALA A 184 24.85 25.81 -11.14
C ALA A 184 26.33 25.57 -10.80
N ALA A 185 27.05 26.61 -10.31
CA ALA A 185 28.45 26.50 -9.91
C ALA A 185 28.67 25.51 -8.76
N ASP A 186 27.75 25.45 -7.79
CA ASP A 186 27.84 24.54 -6.66
C ASP A 186 27.58 23.08 -7.12
N PHE A 187 26.70 22.86 -8.11
CA PHE A 187 26.53 21.53 -8.73
C PHE A 187 27.72 21.13 -9.61
N ALA A 188 28.39 22.07 -10.24
CA ALA A 188 29.66 21.79 -10.94
C ALA A 188 30.79 21.40 -9.94
N GLN A 189 30.80 22.00 -8.75
CA GLN A 189 31.67 21.57 -7.67
C GLN A 189 31.32 20.17 -7.17
N LEU A 190 30.02 19.85 -7.02
CA LEU A 190 29.54 18.52 -6.71
C LEU A 190 29.97 17.50 -7.78
N ASP A 191 29.84 17.81 -9.09
CA ASP A 191 30.32 16.97 -10.19
C ASP A 191 31.82 16.70 -10.09
N SER A 192 32.59 17.71 -9.74
CA SER A 192 34.05 17.56 -9.55
C SER A 192 34.39 16.62 -8.40
N ALA A 193 33.68 16.72 -7.27
CA ALA A 193 33.86 15.83 -6.14
C ALA A 193 33.43 14.39 -6.45
N LEU A 194 32.30 14.22 -7.15
CA LEU A 194 31.82 12.91 -7.63
C LEU A 194 32.85 12.29 -8.57
N SER A 195 33.28 13.02 -9.58
CA SER A 195 34.28 12.55 -10.58
C SER A 195 35.61 12.14 -9.94
N GLN A 196 36.05 12.86 -8.89
CA GLN A 196 37.25 12.52 -8.14
C GLN A 196 37.08 11.20 -7.38
N ALA A 197 35.91 10.98 -6.73
CA ALA A 197 35.61 9.76 -5.99
C ALA A 197 35.40 8.54 -6.92
N GLU A 198 34.84 8.75 -8.10
CA GLU A 198 34.61 7.75 -9.14
C GLU A 198 35.90 7.31 -9.85
N GLY A 199 36.90 8.21 -9.94
CA GLY A 199 38.15 7.97 -10.63
C GLY A 199 37.93 7.77 -12.11
N ASN A 200 38.62 6.79 -12.72
CA ASN A 200 38.53 6.48 -14.15
C ASN A 200 37.51 5.37 -14.49
N ARG A 201 36.56 5.12 -13.60
CA ARG A 201 35.52 4.08 -13.79
C ARG A 201 34.34 4.65 -14.56
N GLU A 202 33.61 3.75 -15.22
CA GLU A 202 32.25 4.07 -15.63
C GLU A 202 31.41 4.34 -14.36
N ALA A 203 30.75 5.50 -14.29
CA ALA A 203 30.05 5.97 -13.10
C ALA A 203 28.57 6.05 -13.33
N ASN A 204 27.81 5.41 -12.44
CA ASN A 204 26.36 5.49 -12.36
C ASN A 204 25.97 6.39 -11.18
N ARG A 205 25.08 7.35 -11.40
CA ARG A 205 24.74 8.37 -10.39
C ARG A 205 23.27 8.34 -10.00
N ILE A 206 23.01 8.35 -8.69
CA ILE A 206 21.65 8.46 -8.12
C ILE A 206 21.61 9.74 -7.28
N PHE A 207 20.59 10.58 -7.53
CA PHE A 207 20.32 11.76 -6.72
C PHE A 207 19.01 11.53 -5.96
N TYR A 208 19.08 11.55 -4.64
CA TYR A 208 17.91 11.43 -3.75
C TYR A 208 17.51 12.80 -3.23
N LEU A 209 16.32 13.29 -3.61
CA LEU A 209 15.84 14.63 -3.23
C LEU A 209 15.13 14.60 -1.86
N SER A 210 15.93 14.61 -0.77
CA SER A 210 15.44 14.71 0.62
C SER A 210 15.28 16.18 1.06
N ILE A 211 14.55 16.97 0.28
CA ILE A 211 14.40 18.42 0.39
C ILE A 211 12.93 18.83 0.27
N PRO A 212 12.55 20.09 0.61
CA PRO A 212 11.21 20.57 0.42
C PRO A 212 10.79 20.59 -1.08
N PRO A 213 9.50 20.33 -1.39
CA PRO A 213 9.01 20.26 -2.77
C PRO A 213 9.21 21.53 -3.60
N SER A 214 9.23 22.69 -2.93
CA SER A 214 9.41 24.00 -3.58
C SER A 214 10.74 24.17 -4.33
N ILE A 215 11.71 23.30 -4.05
CA ILE A 215 13.05 23.34 -4.66
C ILE A 215 13.38 22.08 -5.48
N PHE A 216 12.42 21.16 -5.69
CA PHE A 216 12.65 19.97 -6.49
C PHE A 216 13.11 20.27 -7.92
N ILE A 217 12.47 21.28 -8.55
CA ILE A 217 12.74 21.67 -9.94
C ILE A 217 14.16 22.18 -10.09
N ASP A 218 14.59 23.10 -9.21
CA ASP A 218 15.93 23.69 -9.28
C ASP A 218 17.01 22.64 -9.10
N VAL A 219 16.83 21.74 -8.12
CA VAL A 219 17.77 20.65 -7.85
C VAL A 219 17.80 19.64 -8.98
N ALA A 220 16.63 19.21 -9.48
CA ALA A 220 16.55 18.25 -10.57
C ALA A 220 17.21 18.79 -11.84
N LYS A 221 16.95 20.06 -12.17
CA LYS A 221 17.59 20.74 -13.28
C LYS A 221 19.11 20.82 -13.13
N ASN A 222 19.58 21.33 -11.99
CA ASN A 222 21.02 21.46 -11.75
C ASN A 222 21.73 20.09 -11.68
N ALA A 223 21.11 19.07 -11.12
CA ALA A 223 21.65 17.71 -11.14
C ALA A 223 21.73 17.14 -12.55
N ALA A 224 20.69 17.37 -13.38
CA ALA A 224 20.67 16.95 -14.77
C ALA A 224 21.73 17.69 -15.63
N ASP A 225 21.77 19.02 -15.53
CA ASP A 225 22.58 19.86 -16.40
C ASP A 225 24.07 19.85 -16.00
N ASN A 226 24.39 19.81 -14.70
CA ASN A 226 25.73 20.06 -14.18
C ASN A 226 26.39 18.88 -13.48
N ALA A 227 25.61 17.85 -13.05
CA ALA A 227 26.13 16.74 -12.27
C ALA A 227 25.67 15.36 -12.75
N SER A 228 25.10 15.25 -13.95
CA SER A 228 24.77 13.96 -14.57
C SER A 228 26.01 13.17 -14.90
N SER A 229 25.90 11.84 -14.81
CA SER A 229 26.97 10.97 -15.29
C SER A 229 27.25 11.16 -16.80
N LYS A 230 28.53 11.18 -17.17
CA LYS A 230 28.98 11.27 -18.54
C LYS A 230 29.34 9.90 -19.15
N THR A 231 29.46 8.88 -18.31
CA THR A 231 29.91 7.53 -18.71
C THR A 231 28.89 6.43 -18.45
N GLY A 232 27.98 6.64 -17.52
CA GLY A 232 26.91 5.72 -17.15
C GLY A 232 25.54 6.42 -17.13
N TRP A 233 24.61 5.84 -16.41
CA TRP A 233 23.26 6.38 -16.27
C TRP A 233 23.14 7.33 -15.06
N THR A 234 22.10 8.19 -15.10
CA THR A 234 21.70 9.05 -13.98
C THR A 234 20.24 8.78 -13.63
N ARG A 235 19.92 8.59 -12.34
CA ARG A 235 18.58 8.40 -11.80
C ARG A 235 18.31 9.42 -10.71
N VAL A 236 17.08 9.93 -10.66
CA VAL A 236 16.66 10.93 -9.66
C VAL A 236 15.45 10.41 -8.89
N ILE A 237 15.60 10.33 -7.57
CA ILE A 237 14.54 9.92 -6.66
C ILE A 237 13.87 11.17 -6.13
N VAL A 238 12.55 11.26 -6.32
CA VAL A 238 11.73 12.39 -5.90
C VAL A 238 10.75 11.93 -4.82
N GLU A 239 10.74 12.64 -3.70
CA GLU A 239 9.84 12.41 -2.57
C GLU A 239 8.47 13.07 -2.76
N LYS A 240 7.47 12.54 -2.07
CA LYS A 240 6.18 13.23 -1.94
C LYS A 240 6.34 14.54 -1.14
N PRO A 241 5.45 15.53 -1.35
CA PRO A 241 4.24 15.54 -2.18
C PRO A 241 4.52 15.91 -3.65
N PHE A 242 3.74 15.30 -4.55
CA PHE A 242 3.78 15.61 -6.00
C PHE A 242 2.62 16.53 -6.36
N GLY A 243 2.72 17.81 -5.94
CA GLY A 243 1.64 18.78 -6.02
C GLY A 243 0.62 18.64 -4.89
N ARG A 244 -0.45 19.44 -4.97
CA ARG A 244 -1.58 19.45 -4.04
C ARG A 244 -2.94 19.31 -4.73
N ASP A 245 -2.95 19.37 -6.06
CA ASP A 245 -4.07 19.20 -6.97
C ASP A 245 -3.56 18.86 -8.38
N SER A 246 -4.47 18.63 -9.32
CA SER A 246 -4.12 18.30 -10.71
C SER A 246 -3.25 19.35 -11.38
N GLN A 247 -3.51 20.65 -11.11
CA GLN A 247 -2.79 21.74 -11.75
C GLN A 247 -1.35 21.82 -11.27
N SER A 248 -1.13 21.83 -9.96
CA SER A 248 0.21 21.92 -9.37
C SER A 248 1.04 20.66 -9.60
N SER A 249 0.39 19.49 -9.62
CA SER A 249 1.05 18.21 -9.94
C SER A 249 1.50 18.17 -11.40
N LYS A 250 0.64 18.61 -12.32
CA LYS A 250 0.97 18.71 -13.73
C LYS A 250 2.13 19.67 -13.97
N ALA A 251 2.07 20.86 -13.36
CA ALA A 251 3.14 21.85 -13.47
C ALA A 251 4.48 21.33 -12.97
N LEU A 252 4.50 20.60 -11.84
CA LEU A 252 5.70 19.96 -11.31
C LEU A 252 6.24 18.88 -12.28
N SER A 253 5.35 18.03 -12.79
CA SER A 253 5.74 16.95 -13.72
C SER A 253 6.29 17.48 -15.03
N GLU A 254 5.65 18.52 -15.62
CA GLU A 254 6.12 19.17 -16.85
C GLU A 254 7.45 19.86 -16.63
N ALA A 255 7.66 20.53 -15.50
CA ALA A 255 8.93 21.16 -15.18
C ALA A 255 10.07 20.15 -14.99
N LEU A 256 9.81 19.02 -14.33
CA LEU A 256 10.80 17.94 -14.20
C LEU A 256 11.11 17.30 -15.55
N ALA A 257 10.12 17.14 -16.43
CA ALA A 257 10.28 16.57 -17.76
C ALA A 257 11.12 17.42 -18.72
N LEU A 258 11.36 18.69 -18.41
CA LEU A 258 12.29 19.54 -19.17
C LEU A 258 13.76 19.10 -18.99
N SER A 259 14.10 18.47 -17.87
CA SER A 259 15.46 18.12 -17.52
C SER A 259 15.70 16.60 -17.37
N LEU A 260 14.65 15.82 -17.08
CA LEU A 260 14.71 14.39 -16.79
C LEU A 260 13.69 13.62 -17.63
N THR A 261 14.08 12.47 -18.12
CA THR A 261 13.14 11.52 -18.75
C THR A 261 12.35 10.75 -17.68
N GLU A 262 11.25 10.10 -18.08
CA GLU A 262 10.48 9.24 -17.15
C GLU A 262 11.33 8.04 -16.68
N GLU A 263 12.24 7.54 -17.52
CA GLU A 263 13.17 6.47 -17.16
C GLU A 263 14.17 6.88 -16.07
N GLN A 264 14.53 8.14 -16.01
CA GLN A 264 15.43 8.69 -15.00
C GLN A 264 14.72 9.05 -13.70
N THR A 265 13.39 9.23 -13.72
CA THR A 265 12.60 9.73 -12.59
C THR A 265 11.97 8.61 -11.78
N TYR A 266 12.25 8.57 -10.47
CA TYR A 266 11.73 7.60 -9.51
C TYR A 266 10.90 8.33 -8.45
N ARG A 267 9.56 8.34 -8.62
CA ARG A 267 8.65 8.98 -7.65
C ARG A 267 8.30 8.00 -6.54
N ILE A 268 8.75 8.29 -5.32
CA ILE A 268 8.57 7.40 -4.16
C ILE A 268 7.21 7.59 -3.50
N ASP A 269 6.53 6.46 -3.30
CA ASP A 269 5.58 6.24 -2.22
C ASP A 269 6.11 5.11 -1.33
N HIS A 270 6.55 5.43 -0.12
CA HIS A 270 7.20 4.44 0.75
C HIS A 270 6.28 3.29 1.18
N TYR A 271 4.95 3.42 1.04
CA TYR A 271 4.04 2.29 1.28
C TYR A 271 4.19 1.21 0.22
N LEU A 272 4.55 1.56 -1.01
CA LEU A 272 4.83 0.57 -2.06
C LEU A 272 6.04 -0.32 -1.73
N GLY A 273 7.00 0.20 -0.97
CA GLY A 273 8.16 -0.58 -0.51
C GLY A 273 7.90 -1.49 0.70
N LYS A 274 6.67 -1.52 1.24
CA LYS A 274 6.34 -2.42 2.36
C LYS A 274 6.13 -3.86 1.87
N GLU A 275 6.69 -4.82 2.60
CA GLU A 275 6.72 -6.25 2.26
C GLU A 275 5.35 -6.80 1.85
N LEU A 276 4.30 -6.54 2.63
CA LEU A 276 2.96 -7.05 2.32
C LEU A 276 2.28 -6.35 1.16
N ILE A 277 2.74 -5.18 0.74
CA ILE A 277 2.24 -4.50 -0.45
C ILE A 277 2.84 -5.13 -1.70
N ASP A 278 4.14 -5.39 -1.73
CA ASP A 278 4.78 -6.16 -2.81
C ASP A 278 4.19 -7.58 -2.91
N ASN A 279 3.93 -8.21 -1.75
CA ASN A 279 3.33 -9.54 -1.68
C ASN A 279 1.88 -9.63 -2.20
N LEU A 280 1.16 -8.52 -2.37
CA LEU A 280 -0.23 -8.56 -2.91
C LEU A 280 -0.30 -9.23 -4.29
N ALA A 281 0.66 -8.95 -5.14
CA ALA A 281 0.75 -9.58 -6.47
C ALA A 281 1.01 -11.08 -6.35
N VAL A 282 1.95 -11.49 -5.50
CA VAL A 282 2.27 -12.91 -5.25
C VAL A 282 1.07 -13.64 -4.65
N LEU A 283 0.45 -13.07 -3.61
CA LEU A 283 -0.72 -13.66 -2.95
C LEU A 283 -1.83 -13.96 -3.97
N ARG A 284 -2.06 -13.04 -4.87
CA ARG A 284 -3.17 -13.08 -5.80
C ARG A 284 -2.88 -13.90 -7.04
N PHE A 285 -1.73 -13.68 -7.69
CA PHE A 285 -1.44 -14.23 -9.01
C PHE A 285 -0.71 -15.58 -8.98
N SER A 286 -0.21 -16.02 -7.82
CA SER A 286 0.45 -17.32 -7.67
C SER A 286 -0.37 -18.36 -6.90
N ASN A 287 -1.56 -18.00 -6.39
CA ASN A 287 -2.38 -18.89 -5.57
C ASN A 287 -3.77 -19.09 -6.17
N LEU A 288 -4.02 -20.28 -6.69
CA LEU A 288 -5.31 -20.65 -7.27
C LEU A 288 -6.50 -20.50 -6.31
N VAL A 289 -6.26 -20.56 -5.01
CA VAL A 289 -7.29 -20.40 -3.96
C VAL A 289 -7.81 -18.97 -3.89
N PHE A 290 -7.06 -17.97 -4.33
CA PHE A 290 -7.44 -16.56 -4.25
C PHE A 290 -7.94 -16.00 -5.59
N GLU A 291 -7.27 -16.22 -6.70
CA GLU A 291 -7.59 -15.55 -7.99
C GLU A 291 -9.05 -15.72 -8.43
N PRO A 292 -9.67 -16.92 -8.39
CA PRO A 292 -11.08 -17.07 -8.74
C PRO A 292 -12.05 -16.32 -7.83
N LEU A 293 -11.64 -16.06 -6.58
CA LEU A 293 -12.47 -15.37 -5.59
C LEU A 293 -12.32 -13.84 -5.63
N TRP A 294 -11.34 -13.32 -6.40
CA TRP A 294 -10.93 -11.91 -6.36
C TRP A 294 -11.77 -11.04 -7.32
N ASN A 295 -13.10 -11.08 -7.12
CA ASN A 295 -14.04 -10.35 -7.95
C ASN A 295 -15.38 -10.12 -7.24
N ARG A 296 -16.26 -9.33 -7.87
CA ARG A 296 -17.60 -8.96 -7.39
C ARG A 296 -18.54 -10.12 -7.09
N GLN A 297 -18.29 -11.31 -7.64
CA GLN A 297 -19.16 -12.47 -7.38
C GLN A 297 -18.95 -13.01 -5.96
N TYR A 298 -17.76 -12.90 -5.42
CA TYR A 298 -17.37 -13.45 -4.12
C TYR A 298 -17.06 -12.38 -3.08
N ILE A 299 -16.49 -11.25 -3.48
CA ILE A 299 -16.17 -10.13 -2.59
C ILE A 299 -17.40 -9.24 -2.41
N ARG A 300 -17.74 -8.97 -1.16
CA ARG A 300 -18.85 -8.10 -0.77
C ARG A 300 -18.41 -6.64 -0.67
N ASN A 301 -17.29 -6.39 -0.02
CA ASN A 301 -16.65 -5.08 0.10
C ASN A 301 -15.16 -5.23 0.40
N VAL A 302 -14.44 -4.13 0.19
CA VAL A 302 -13.02 -3.98 0.55
C VAL A 302 -12.87 -2.76 1.44
N GLN A 303 -12.11 -2.88 2.53
CA GLN A 303 -11.84 -1.78 3.45
C GLN A 303 -10.32 -1.55 3.49
N ILE A 304 -9.89 -0.31 3.28
CA ILE A 304 -8.50 0.10 3.35
C ILE A 304 -8.40 1.10 4.50
N ILE A 305 -7.72 0.70 5.56
CA ILE A 305 -7.73 1.40 6.84
C ILE A 305 -6.32 1.87 7.18
N PHE A 306 -6.22 3.15 7.55
CA PHE A 306 -5.02 3.76 8.12
C PHE A 306 -5.40 4.51 9.39
N SER A 307 -4.74 4.19 10.48
CA SER A 307 -5.01 4.76 11.80
C SER A 307 -3.72 5.05 12.55
N GLU A 308 -3.59 6.25 13.09
CA GLU A 308 -2.48 6.67 13.95
C GLU A 308 -3.02 7.09 15.32
N PRO A 309 -2.44 6.59 16.45
CA PRO A 309 -2.92 6.92 17.79
C PRO A 309 -2.38 8.27 18.31
N PHE A 310 -1.57 8.97 17.53
CA PHE A 310 -1.00 10.27 17.85
C PHE A 310 -1.56 11.37 16.93
N GLY A 311 -1.47 12.63 17.35
CA GLY A 311 -1.88 13.80 16.60
C GLY A 311 -0.83 14.29 15.60
N THR A 312 -0.71 15.61 15.45
CA THR A 312 0.31 16.25 14.57
C THR A 312 1.65 16.47 15.25
N GLU A 313 1.68 16.43 16.60
CA GLU A 313 2.90 16.48 17.43
C GLU A 313 3.84 17.64 17.06
N GLY A 314 3.29 18.87 16.95
CA GLY A 314 4.03 20.08 16.61
C GLY A 314 4.29 20.27 15.11
N ARG A 315 3.77 19.38 14.23
CA ARG A 315 3.83 19.51 12.78
C ARG A 315 2.50 19.96 12.17
N GLY A 316 1.62 20.54 12.99
CA GLY A 316 0.30 20.97 12.61
C GLY A 316 0.30 21.94 11.44
N GLY A 317 1.19 22.95 11.42
CA GLY A 317 1.29 23.93 10.34
C GLY A 317 1.62 23.33 8.98
N TYR A 318 2.52 22.32 8.92
CA TYR A 318 2.76 21.58 7.68
C TYR A 318 1.54 20.77 7.27
N PHE A 319 0.93 20.06 8.23
CA PHE A 319 -0.23 19.19 7.98
C PHE A 319 -1.46 19.98 7.52
N ASP A 320 -1.64 21.20 8.01
CA ASP A 320 -2.76 22.09 7.67
C ASP A 320 -2.83 22.40 6.17
N HIS A 321 -1.67 22.52 5.52
CA HIS A 321 -1.59 22.75 4.08
C HIS A 321 -1.95 21.54 3.22
N TYR A 322 -1.85 20.31 3.77
CA TYR A 322 -2.06 19.08 3.00
C TYR A 322 -3.31 18.31 3.40
N ASN A 323 -3.71 18.35 4.67
CA ASN A 323 -4.77 17.55 5.29
C ASN A 323 -4.56 16.02 5.13
N ILE A 324 -5.43 15.22 5.80
CA ILE A 324 -5.30 13.74 5.79
C ILE A 324 -5.57 13.12 4.40
N ILE A 325 -6.37 13.78 3.56
CA ILE A 325 -6.71 13.25 2.24
C ILE A 325 -5.48 13.31 1.33
N ARG A 326 -4.81 14.48 1.29
CA ARG A 326 -3.57 14.67 0.49
C ARG A 326 -2.37 13.94 1.09
N ASP A 327 -2.29 13.86 2.43
CA ASP A 327 -1.12 13.24 3.09
C ASP A 327 -1.12 11.72 2.99
N ILE A 328 -2.31 11.09 3.04
CA ILE A 328 -2.45 9.63 3.19
C ILE A 328 -3.34 8.99 2.10
N MET A 329 -4.51 9.56 1.78
CA MET A 329 -5.50 8.84 0.97
C MET A 329 -5.20 8.87 -0.51
N GLN A 330 -4.85 10.04 -1.05
CA GLN A 330 -4.58 10.26 -2.48
C GLN A 330 -3.31 9.55 -2.96
N ASN A 331 -2.41 9.24 -2.05
CA ASN A 331 -1.15 8.54 -2.31
C ASN A 331 -1.19 7.10 -1.76
N HIS A 332 -0.72 6.87 -0.54
CA HIS A 332 -0.52 5.53 0.04
C HIS A 332 -1.72 4.61 -0.11
N LEU A 333 -2.92 5.05 0.31
CA LEU A 333 -4.09 4.17 0.30
C LEU A 333 -4.64 3.95 -1.12
N LEU A 334 -4.54 4.96 -1.99
CA LEU A 334 -4.93 4.80 -3.38
C LEU A 334 -3.99 3.87 -4.15
N GLN A 335 -2.68 3.90 -3.84
CA GLN A 335 -1.69 2.97 -4.38
C GLN A 335 -1.98 1.53 -3.93
N MET A 336 -2.29 1.34 -2.65
CA MET A 336 -2.72 0.04 -2.12
C MET A 336 -3.98 -0.47 -2.81
N LEU A 337 -4.97 0.41 -3.04
CA LEU A 337 -6.20 0.09 -3.77
C LEU A 337 -5.89 -0.33 -5.22
N ALA A 338 -5.04 0.41 -5.91
CA ALA A 338 -4.70 0.13 -7.31
C ALA A 338 -4.03 -1.25 -7.46
N LEU A 339 -3.05 -1.58 -6.63
CA LEU A 339 -2.39 -2.90 -6.60
C LEU A 339 -3.37 -4.02 -6.22
N PHE A 340 -4.24 -3.76 -5.25
CA PHE A 340 -5.25 -4.72 -4.82
C PHE A 340 -6.26 -5.03 -5.94
N ALA A 341 -6.68 -4.02 -6.68
CA ALA A 341 -7.81 -4.11 -7.63
C ALA A 341 -7.38 -4.38 -9.08
N MET A 342 -6.11 -4.25 -9.43
CA MET A 342 -5.62 -4.40 -10.80
C MET A 342 -5.89 -5.79 -11.39
N GLU A 343 -5.98 -5.90 -12.71
CA GLU A 343 -6.00 -7.19 -13.41
C GLU A 343 -4.60 -7.82 -13.39
N PRO A 344 -4.48 -9.15 -13.57
CA PRO A 344 -3.18 -9.77 -13.75
C PRO A 344 -2.41 -9.09 -14.90
N PRO A 345 -1.19 -8.57 -14.63
CA PRO A 345 -0.38 -7.99 -15.69
C PRO A 345 0.10 -9.07 -16.67
N VAL A 346 0.50 -8.67 -17.87
CA VAL A 346 1.00 -9.58 -18.90
C VAL A 346 2.32 -10.22 -18.50
N SER A 347 3.15 -9.48 -17.75
CA SER A 347 4.42 -9.93 -17.19
C SER A 347 4.70 -9.24 -15.85
N LEU A 348 5.82 -9.57 -15.20
CA LEU A 348 6.32 -8.86 -14.02
C LEU A 348 7.14 -7.62 -14.39
N ASP A 349 7.16 -7.21 -15.65
CA ASP A 349 7.78 -5.97 -16.08
C ASP A 349 7.09 -4.76 -15.43
N ALA A 350 7.87 -3.73 -15.10
CA ALA A 350 7.38 -2.55 -14.42
C ALA A 350 6.28 -1.83 -15.20
N GLU A 351 6.38 -1.77 -16.54
CA GLU A 351 5.39 -1.09 -17.37
C GLU A 351 4.06 -1.85 -17.40
N ASP A 352 4.09 -3.18 -17.47
CA ASP A 352 2.89 -4.01 -17.45
C ASP A 352 2.11 -3.85 -16.15
N ILE A 353 2.81 -3.85 -15.01
CA ILE A 353 2.22 -3.64 -13.69
C ILE A 353 1.63 -2.22 -13.57
N ARG A 354 2.39 -1.18 -13.96
CA ARG A 354 1.95 0.21 -13.89
C ARG A 354 0.76 0.48 -14.83
N ASN A 355 0.71 -0.16 -16.01
CA ASN A 355 -0.42 -0.09 -16.92
C ASN A 355 -1.71 -0.60 -16.26
N GLU A 356 -1.67 -1.73 -15.55
CA GLU A 356 -2.84 -2.26 -14.86
C GLU A 356 -3.29 -1.36 -13.69
N LYS A 357 -2.35 -0.76 -12.95
CA LYS A 357 -2.67 0.23 -11.90
C LYS A 357 -3.39 1.46 -12.47
N VAL A 358 -2.88 2.05 -13.55
CA VAL A 358 -3.50 3.19 -14.25
C VAL A 358 -4.90 2.85 -14.74
N LYS A 359 -5.10 1.65 -15.28
CA LYS A 359 -6.39 1.17 -15.75
C LYS A 359 -7.42 1.11 -14.62
N VAL A 360 -7.03 0.69 -13.41
CA VAL A 360 -7.90 0.76 -12.22
C VAL A 360 -8.30 2.20 -11.93
N LEU A 361 -7.32 3.11 -11.80
CA LEU A 361 -7.59 4.51 -11.45
C LEU A 361 -8.52 5.21 -12.45
N ARG A 362 -8.33 4.95 -13.75
CA ARG A 362 -9.19 5.50 -14.81
C ARG A 362 -10.58 4.86 -14.87
N SER A 363 -10.76 3.70 -14.25
CA SER A 363 -12.06 3.03 -14.13
C SER A 363 -12.83 3.41 -12.87
N MET A 364 -12.25 4.23 -12.00
CA MET A 364 -12.94 4.69 -10.79
C MET A 364 -13.99 5.75 -11.14
N ARG A 365 -15.13 5.68 -10.44
CA ARG A 365 -16.15 6.74 -10.52
C ARG A 365 -15.60 8.04 -9.95
N PRO A 366 -16.06 9.20 -10.47
CA PRO A 366 -15.83 10.46 -9.81
C PRO A 366 -16.21 10.40 -8.33
N LEU A 367 -15.37 10.98 -7.47
CA LEU A 367 -15.62 11.00 -6.03
C LEU A 367 -16.73 11.98 -5.70
N ASP A 368 -17.67 11.57 -4.84
CA ASP A 368 -18.82 12.36 -4.46
C ASP A 368 -18.74 12.77 -2.97
N MET A 369 -19.12 14.01 -2.68
CA MET A 369 -19.21 14.55 -1.32
C MET A 369 -20.19 13.77 -0.44
N GLU A 370 -21.25 13.19 -1.00
CA GLU A 370 -22.19 12.35 -0.27
C GLU A 370 -21.54 11.05 0.26
N ASN A 371 -20.46 10.64 -0.37
CA ASN A 371 -19.69 9.44 -0.01
C ASN A 371 -18.43 9.76 0.80
N LEU A 372 -18.30 11.01 1.29
CA LEU A 372 -17.19 11.48 2.11
C LEU A 372 -17.66 11.90 3.49
N VAL A 373 -16.91 11.52 4.51
CA VAL A 373 -17.00 12.07 5.87
C VAL A 373 -15.63 12.56 6.28
N ILE A 374 -15.55 13.82 6.72
CA ILE A 374 -14.32 14.40 7.26
C ILE A 374 -14.46 14.65 8.76
N GLY A 375 -13.36 14.57 9.47
CA GLY A 375 -13.31 14.78 10.90
C GLY A 375 -12.06 15.53 11.37
N GLN A 376 -12.16 16.17 12.54
CA GLN A 376 -11.03 16.81 13.19
C GLN A 376 -11.00 16.39 14.67
N TYR A 377 -9.83 15.98 15.19
CA TYR A 377 -9.76 15.58 16.59
C TYR A 377 -9.83 16.78 17.54
N LYS A 378 -10.67 16.63 18.56
CA LYS A 378 -10.73 17.52 19.72
C LYS A 378 -9.98 16.91 20.90
N GLY A 379 -9.49 17.76 21.79
CA GLY A 379 -8.80 17.35 22.99
C GLY A 379 -9.64 16.43 23.89
N ARG A 380 -8.98 15.60 24.68
CA ARG A 380 -9.61 14.75 25.68
C ARG A 380 -8.87 14.88 27.00
N LYS A 381 -9.63 15.18 28.06
CA LYS A 381 -9.13 15.07 29.44
C LYS A 381 -9.13 13.60 29.85
N SER A 382 -8.02 13.11 30.33
CA SER A 382 -7.89 11.75 30.82
C SER A 382 -8.20 11.70 32.33
N THR A 383 -8.83 10.61 32.75
CA THR A 383 -9.03 10.31 34.17
C THR A 383 -7.70 10.06 34.91
N ASN A 384 -6.63 9.77 34.17
CA ASN A 384 -5.29 9.47 34.70
C ASN A 384 -4.37 10.71 34.75
N GLY A 385 -4.88 11.93 34.51
CA GLY A 385 -4.15 13.18 34.61
C GLY A 385 -3.32 13.56 33.38
N GLN A 386 -3.33 12.76 32.29
CA GLN A 386 -2.70 13.11 31.03
C GLN A 386 -3.74 13.71 30.09
N ASP A 387 -3.65 15.02 29.83
CA ASP A 387 -4.50 15.70 28.87
C ASP A 387 -3.94 15.52 27.44
N TYR A 388 -4.84 15.22 26.51
CA TYR A 388 -4.53 15.12 25.09
C TYR A 388 -5.01 16.39 24.37
N PRO A 389 -4.13 17.12 23.65
CA PRO A 389 -4.49 18.38 23.01
C PRO A 389 -5.44 18.16 21.83
N ALA A 390 -6.23 19.19 21.51
CA ALA A 390 -6.97 19.28 20.25
C ALA A 390 -6.03 19.63 19.09
N TYR A 391 -6.50 19.45 17.87
CA TYR A 391 -5.76 19.85 16.66
C TYR A 391 -5.47 21.37 16.66
N LEU A 392 -6.46 22.16 17.06
CA LEU A 392 -6.36 23.62 17.12
C LEU A 392 -5.52 24.15 18.31
N ASP A 393 -5.11 23.28 19.24
CA ASP A 393 -4.19 23.65 20.33
C ASP A 393 -2.72 23.67 19.88
N ASP A 394 -2.41 23.15 18.67
CA ASP A 394 -1.07 23.24 18.09
C ASP A 394 -0.78 24.67 17.65
N PRO A 395 0.22 25.37 18.20
CA PRO A 395 0.48 26.78 17.94
C PRO A 395 0.88 27.07 16.49
N THR A 396 1.20 26.04 15.70
CA THR A 396 1.53 26.18 14.27
C THR A 396 0.32 26.07 13.37
N VAL A 397 -0.85 25.70 13.91
CA VAL A 397 -2.12 25.60 13.17
C VAL A 397 -2.83 26.95 13.16
N PRO A 398 -3.34 27.44 12.02
CA PRO A 398 -4.13 28.66 11.95
C PRO A 398 -5.39 28.59 12.83
N GLU A 399 -5.73 29.70 13.47
CA GLU A 399 -6.95 29.80 14.27
C GLU A 399 -8.19 29.51 13.41
N GLY A 400 -9.07 28.65 13.91
CA GLY A 400 -10.31 28.28 13.21
C GLY A 400 -10.11 27.38 11.99
N SER A 401 -8.95 26.73 11.83
CA SER A 401 -8.68 25.81 10.73
C SER A 401 -9.75 24.71 10.63
N LEU A 402 -10.24 24.50 9.40
CA LEU A 402 -11.16 23.42 9.03
C LEU A 402 -10.42 22.19 8.46
N CYS A 403 -9.12 22.12 8.62
CA CYS A 403 -8.30 21.04 8.10
C CYS A 403 -8.75 19.67 8.66
N PRO A 404 -9.15 18.71 7.81
CA PRO A 404 -9.53 17.39 8.29
C PRO A 404 -8.30 16.58 8.71
N THR A 405 -8.34 16.07 9.94
CA THR A 405 -7.36 15.12 10.49
C THR A 405 -7.84 13.66 10.37
N PHE A 406 -9.05 13.47 9.91
CA PHE A 406 -9.70 12.21 9.59
C PHE A 406 -10.53 12.35 8.32
N ALA A 407 -10.51 11.32 7.50
CA ALA A 407 -11.46 11.19 6.39
C ALA A 407 -11.86 9.71 6.19
N SER A 408 -13.11 9.51 5.77
CA SER A 408 -13.64 8.22 5.34
C SER A 408 -14.39 8.41 4.04
N LEU A 409 -14.11 7.58 3.04
CA LEU A 409 -14.62 7.70 1.68
C LEU A 409 -15.07 6.34 1.15
N ALA A 410 -16.25 6.29 0.52
CA ALA A 410 -16.71 5.13 -0.23
C ALA A 410 -16.52 5.36 -1.73
N MET A 411 -15.89 4.41 -2.42
CA MET A 411 -15.49 4.48 -3.81
C MET A 411 -15.96 3.25 -4.58
N TYR A 412 -16.07 3.38 -5.91
CA TYR A 412 -16.47 2.32 -6.82
C TYR A 412 -15.56 2.29 -8.04
N ILE A 413 -15.36 1.09 -8.59
CA ILE A 413 -14.58 0.85 -9.80
C ILE A 413 -15.52 0.26 -10.85
N ASP A 414 -15.73 0.99 -11.97
CA ASP A 414 -16.63 0.61 -13.03
C ASP A 414 -15.93 -0.28 -14.06
N ASN A 415 -15.73 -1.52 -13.67
CA ASN A 415 -15.22 -2.55 -14.56
C ASN A 415 -15.89 -3.92 -14.28
N PRO A 416 -15.76 -4.92 -15.17
CA PRO A 416 -16.42 -6.22 -14.98
C PRO A 416 -16.04 -6.95 -13.69
N ARG A 417 -14.84 -6.72 -13.17
CA ARG A 417 -14.35 -7.37 -11.94
C ARG A 417 -14.98 -6.78 -10.69
N TRP A 418 -15.19 -5.45 -10.64
CA TRP A 418 -15.51 -4.72 -9.41
C TRP A 418 -16.84 -4.00 -9.39
N ASP A 419 -17.56 -3.94 -10.52
CA ASP A 419 -18.84 -3.23 -10.58
C ASP A 419 -19.78 -3.60 -9.43
N GLY A 420 -20.24 -2.58 -8.68
CA GLY A 420 -21.12 -2.72 -7.52
C GLY A 420 -20.44 -3.16 -6.21
N VAL A 421 -19.11 -3.33 -6.17
CA VAL A 421 -18.36 -3.58 -4.93
C VAL A 421 -17.93 -2.26 -4.31
N PRO A 422 -18.36 -1.91 -3.08
CA PRO A 422 -17.88 -0.72 -2.40
C PRO A 422 -16.46 -0.94 -1.87
N PHE A 423 -15.57 0.01 -2.18
CA PHE A 423 -14.26 0.17 -1.59
C PHE A 423 -14.33 1.30 -0.56
N LEU A 424 -14.18 0.96 0.71
CA LEU A 424 -14.19 1.95 1.79
C LEU A 424 -12.76 2.25 2.21
N MET A 425 -12.41 3.53 2.15
CA MET A 425 -11.11 4.01 2.60
C MET A 425 -11.29 4.86 3.85
N LYS A 426 -10.45 4.64 4.87
CA LYS A 426 -10.46 5.40 6.13
C LYS A 426 -9.03 5.75 6.52
N ALA A 427 -8.79 7.02 6.81
CA ALA A 427 -7.52 7.51 7.33
C ALA A 427 -7.75 8.50 8.47
N GLY A 428 -6.95 8.42 9.54
CA GLY A 428 -7.09 9.38 10.64
C GLY A 428 -5.93 9.37 11.63
N LYS A 429 -5.76 10.54 12.27
CA LYS A 429 -4.84 10.78 13.39
C LYS A 429 -5.58 10.81 14.71
N ALA A 430 -4.85 10.71 15.82
CA ALA A 430 -5.41 10.71 17.17
C ALA A 430 -6.54 9.69 17.37
N LEU A 431 -6.43 8.52 16.73
CA LEU A 431 -7.37 7.41 16.83
C LEU A 431 -6.96 6.44 17.97
N ASN A 432 -7.76 5.38 18.19
CA ASN A 432 -7.57 4.45 19.31
C ASN A 432 -6.36 3.52 19.17
N LYS A 433 -5.90 3.23 17.95
CA LYS A 433 -4.78 2.30 17.70
C LYS A 433 -3.99 2.65 16.45
N ARG A 434 -2.75 2.15 16.36
CA ARG A 434 -1.98 2.18 15.12
C ARG A 434 -2.38 1.01 14.25
N CYS A 435 -2.74 1.28 12.99
CA CYS A 435 -3.15 0.24 12.06
C CYS A 435 -3.00 0.72 10.61
N ALA A 436 -2.45 -0.15 9.74
CA ALA A 436 -2.61 -0.04 8.30
C ALA A 436 -2.91 -1.43 7.75
N GLU A 437 -4.11 -1.60 7.17
CA GLU A 437 -4.57 -2.92 6.73
C GLU A 437 -5.56 -2.84 5.58
N ILE A 438 -5.61 -3.91 4.79
CA ILE A 438 -6.66 -4.17 3.80
C ILE A 438 -7.53 -5.29 4.34
N ARG A 439 -8.84 -5.08 4.40
CA ARG A 439 -9.83 -6.09 4.79
C ARG A 439 -10.74 -6.42 3.62
N VAL A 440 -10.86 -7.68 3.31
CA VAL A 440 -11.68 -8.20 2.21
C VAL A 440 -12.79 -9.04 2.81
N GLN A 441 -14.01 -8.52 2.78
CA GLN A 441 -15.17 -9.26 3.26
C GLN A 441 -15.83 -10.01 2.11
N PHE A 442 -15.96 -11.32 2.27
CA PHE A 442 -16.59 -12.18 1.29
C PHE A 442 -18.12 -12.15 1.41
N ARG A 443 -18.82 -12.56 0.37
CA ARG A 443 -20.27 -12.76 0.40
C ARG A 443 -20.63 -13.94 1.28
N HIS A 444 -21.86 -13.97 1.77
CA HIS A 444 -22.37 -15.13 2.48
C HIS A 444 -22.44 -16.35 1.57
N VAL A 445 -22.21 -17.52 2.15
CA VAL A 445 -22.38 -18.80 1.44
C VAL A 445 -23.84 -18.96 1.01
N PRO A 446 -24.14 -19.09 -0.29
CA PRO A 446 -25.51 -19.33 -0.74
C PRO A 446 -26.06 -20.65 -0.18
N GLY A 447 -27.28 -20.62 0.33
CA GLY A 447 -27.91 -21.82 0.91
C GLY A 447 -27.21 -22.37 2.15
N ASN A 448 -26.56 -21.52 2.96
CA ASN A 448 -25.83 -21.94 4.15
C ASN A 448 -26.76 -22.72 5.11
N LEU A 449 -26.46 -24.00 5.30
CA LEU A 449 -27.25 -24.93 6.12
C LEU A 449 -27.30 -24.55 7.61
N TYR A 450 -26.29 -23.82 8.09
CA TYR A 450 -26.18 -23.44 9.50
C TYR A 450 -26.94 -22.14 9.83
N LYS A 451 -27.34 -21.36 8.82
CA LYS A 451 -27.95 -20.04 9.01
C LYS A 451 -29.29 -20.07 9.77
N ASN A 452 -30.05 -21.16 9.59
CA ASN A 452 -31.37 -21.31 10.21
C ASN A 452 -31.39 -22.38 11.31
N ALA A 453 -30.20 -22.86 11.72
CA ALA A 453 -30.12 -23.84 12.80
C ALA A 453 -30.19 -23.12 14.16
N THR A 454 -31.13 -23.51 15.00
CA THR A 454 -31.40 -22.88 16.30
C THR A 454 -30.12 -22.78 17.13
N GLY A 455 -29.74 -21.56 17.53
CA GLY A 455 -28.56 -21.27 18.36
C GLY A 455 -27.21 -21.30 17.64
N LEU A 456 -27.18 -21.37 16.31
CA LEU A 456 -25.92 -21.37 15.54
C LEU A 456 -25.70 -20.10 14.72
N ASP A 457 -26.74 -19.38 14.35
CA ASP A 457 -26.69 -18.20 13.48
C ASP A 457 -26.02 -16.99 14.16
N GLU A 458 -26.09 -16.85 15.47
CA GLU A 458 -25.44 -15.79 16.24
C GLU A 458 -23.91 -15.80 16.09
N ASN A 459 -23.31 -16.99 15.90
CA ASN A 459 -21.86 -17.18 15.75
C ASN A 459 -21.42 -17.30 14.29
N LEU A 460 -22.33 -17.17 13.34
CA LEU A 460 -22.04 -17.34 11.93
C LEU A 460 -21.63 -16.01 11.29
N LEU A 461 -20.33 -15.76 11.25
CA LEU A 461 -19.76 -14.54 10.66
C LEU A 461 -19.43 -14.71 9.17
N THR A 462 -19.36 -13.59 8.48
CA THR A 462 -18.85 -13.53 7.12
C THR A 462 -17.35 -13.82 7.09
N ASN A 463 -16.88 -14.61 6.13
CA ASN A 463 -15.44 -14.82 5.99
C ASN A 463 -14.76 -13.50 5.63
N GLU A 464 -13.60 -13.26 6.22
CA GLU A 464 -12.83 -12.04 6.03
C GLU A 464 -11.34 -12.38 5.89
N LEU A 465 -10.71 -11.91 4.80
CA LEU A 465 -9.26 -11.91 4.65
C LEU A 465 -8.72 -10.56 5.09
N VAL A 466 -7.76 -10.57 6.00
CA VAL A 466 -7.09 -9.35 6.49
C VAL A 466 -5.62 -9.40 6.12
N ILE A 467 -5.13 -8.36 5.47
CA ILE A 467 -3.74 -8.14 5.11
C ILE A 467 -3.27 -6.96 5.95
N ARG A 468 -2.56 -7.24 7.03
CA ARG A 468 -2.08 -6.25 8.01
C ARG A 468 -0.68 -5.79 7.64
N ILE A 469 -0.56 -4.55 7.16
CA ILE A 469 0.67 -3.95 6.67
C ILE A 469 1.52 -3.42 7.82
N GLN A 470 0.88 -2.92 8.90
CA GLN A 470 1.51 -2.46 10.16
C GLN A 470 0.48 -2.29 11.28
N PRO A 471 0.87 -2.45 12.57
CA PRO A 471 2.08 -3.15 13.01
C PRO A 471 1.94 -4.67 12.87
N ASP A 472 3.01 -5.41 13.16
CA ASP A 472 3.02 -6.88 13.16
C ASP A 472 2.45 -7.46 11.86
N GLU A 473 3.22 -7.30 10.80
CA GLU A 473 2.90 -7.69 9.42
C GLU A 473 2.38 -9.14 9.36
N GLY A 474 1.26 -9.32 8.67
CA GLY A 474 0.66 -10.66 8.58
C GLY A 474 -0.59 -10.71 7.72
N ILE A 475 -0.92 -11.93 7.32
CA ILE A 475 -2.13 -12.24 6.56
C ILE A 475 -2.94 -13.25 7.36
N TYR A 476 -4.22 -12.98 7.59
CA TYR A 476 -5.07 -13.95 8.26
C TYR A 476 -6.47 -14.01 7.65
N LEU A 477 -7.01 -15.23 7.64
CA LEU A 477 -8.35 -15.53 7.14
C LEU A 477 -9.25 -15.91 8.31
N LYS A 478 -10.35 -15.18 8.51
CA LYS A 478 -11.39 -15.51 9.47
C LYS A 478 -12.41 -16.46 8.84
N ILE A 479 -12.60 -17.61 9.46
CA ILE A 479 -13.49 -18.68 8.99
C ILE A 479 -14.40 -19.17 10.12
N ASN A 480 -15.57 -19.64 9.74
CA ASN A 480 -16.43 -20.35 10.69
C ASN A 480 -15.95 -21.79 10.87
N ASN A 481 -15.78 -22.22 12.09
CA ASN A 481 -15.29 -23.53 12.44
C ASN A 481 -16.18 -24.18 13.52
N LYS A 482 -16.21 -25.51 13.53
CA LYS A 482 -16.88 -26.22 14.63
C LYS A 482 -15.93 -26.30 15.82
N VAL A 483 -16.42 -25.91 17.00
CA VAL A 483 -15.67 -26.13 18.24
C VAL A 483 -15.51 -27.64 18.48
N PRO A 484 -14.31 -28.13 18.80
CA PRO A 484 -14.10 -29.55 19.13
C PRO A 484 -15.01 -30.03 20.26
N GLY A 485 -15.54 -31.25 20.13
CA GLY A 485 -16.42 -31.88 21.10
C GLY A 485 -17.66 -32.56 20.46
N LEU A 486 -18.53 -33.13 21.29
CA LEU A 486 -19.71 -33.89 20.85
C LEU A 486 -20.86 -32.97 20.40
N GLY A 487 -20.94 -31.75 20.90
CA GLY A 487 -21.95 -30.78 20.51
C GLY A 487 -21.64 -30.10 19.17
N LEU A 488 -22.64 -29.44 18.59
CA LEU A 488 -22.51 -28.57 17.42
C LEU A 488 -22.52 -27.10 17.89
N ARG A 489 -21.32 -26.56 18.15
CA ARG A 489 -21.12 -25.14 18.43
C ARG A 489 -20.14 -24.59 17.40
N LEU A 490 -20.46 -23.42 16.83
CA LEU A 490 -19.61 -22.71 15.89
C LEU A 490 -18.74 -21.67 16.60
N ASP A 491 -17.58 -21.43 16.03
CA ASP A 491 -16.61 -20.42 16.45
C ASP A 491 -16.02 -19.74 15.22
N ASN A 492 -15.60 -18.48 15.36
CA ASN A 492 -14.89 -17.77 14.33
C ASN A 492 -13.38 -17.91 14.55
N SER A 493 -12.79 -18.86 13.84
CA SER A 493 -11.37 -19.18 13.95
C SER A 493 -10.53 -18.39 12.95
N ARG A 494 -9.23 -18.17 13.27
CA ARG A 494 -8.26 -17.53 12.39
C ARG A 494 -7.27 -18.55 11.84
N LEU A 495 -7.05 -18.49 10.51
CA LEU A 495 -5.87 -19.08 9.87
C LEU A 495 -4.86 -17.93 9.71
N ASP A 496 -3.72 -18.01 10.39
CA ASP A 496 -2.81 -16.89 10.60
C ASP A 496 -1.43 -17.17 10.00
N LEU A 497 -0.95 -16.25 9.18
CA LEU A 497 0.42 -16.16 8.71
C LEU A 497 1.03 -14.85 9.25
N SER A 498 1.60 -14.89 10.46
CA SER A 498 2.40 -13.82 10.99
C SER A 498 3.84 -13.92 10.47
N TYR A 499 4.35 -12.87 9.85
CA TYR A 499 5.70 -12.86 9.26
C TYR A 499 6.77 -13.00 10.32
N LYS A 500 6.64 -12.27 11.43
CA LYS A 500 7.57 -12.34 12.56
C LYS A 500 7.70 -13.74 13.13
N SER A 501 6.59 -14.45 13.34
CA SER A 501 6.61 -15.81 13.89
C SER A 501 7.05 -16.85 12.86
N ARG A 502 6.75 -16.65 11.57
CA ARG A 502 7.07 -17.61 10.51
C ARG A 502 8.52 -17.56 10.07
N TYR A 503 9.05 -16.36 9.87
CA TYR A 503 10.37 -16.16 9.26
C TYR A 503 11.46 -15.86 10.28
N ASN A 504 11.09 -15.45 11.50
CA ASN A 504 12.02 -15.07 12.59
C ASN A 504 13.17 -14.15 12.09
N LYS A 505 12.85 -13.28 11.12
CA LYS A 505 13.77 -12.35 10.47
C LYS A 505 13.18 -10.95 10.60
N GLU A 506 14.02 -9.96 10.82
CA GLU A 506 13.61 -8.57 10.73
C GLU A 506 13.29 -8.23 9.28
N LEU A 507 12.11 -7.62 9.04
CA LEU A 507 11.71 -7.21 7.71
C LEU A 507 12.48 -5.95 7.30
N PRO A 508 12.91 -5.86 6.02
CA PRO A 508 13.55 -4.66 5.51
C PRO A 508 12.65 -3.43 5.66
N ASP A 509 13.26 -2.27 5.91
CA ASP A 509 12.51 -1.01 5.86
C ASP A 509 12.07 -0.73 4.41
N ALA A 510 10.93 -0.09 4.23
CA ALA A 510 10.41 0.25 2.92
C ALA A 510 11.41 1.08 2.06
N TYR A 511 12.23 1.91 2.70
CA TYR A 511 13.26 2.68 2.01
C TYR A 511 14.43 1.80 1.52
N GLU A 512 14.79 0.76 2.26
CA GLU A 512 15.80 -0.22 1.81
C GLU A 512 15.35 -0.88 0.50
N ARG A 513 14.10 -1.36 0.47
CA ARG A 513 13.54 -1.97 -0.73
C ARG A 513 13.55 -1.01 -1.91
N LEU A 514 13.01 0.20 -1.74
CA LEU A 514 12.92 1.18 -2.82
C LEU A 514 14.29 1.68 -3.29
N ILE A 515 15.25 1.89 -2.39
CA ILE A 515 16.62 2.26 -2.79
C ILE A 515 17.26 1.13 -3.59
N LEU A 516 17.11 -0.12 -3.17
CA LEU A 516 17.62 -1.28 -3.90
C LEU A 516 17.00 -1.38 -5.30
N ASP A 517 15.69 -1.16 -5.41
CA ASP A 517 14.99 -1.15 -6.70
C ASP A 517 15.51 -0.04 -7.62
N VAL A 518 15.82 1.15 -7.08
CA VAL A 518 16.47 2.21 -7.87
C VAL A 518 17.88 1.80 -8.32
N VAL A 519 18.67 1.16 -7.46
CA VAL A 519 20.00 0.65 -7.83
C VAL A 519 19.89 -0.36 -8.97
N ASN A 520 18.90 -1.25 -8.91
CA ASN A 520 18.67 -2.28 -9.94
C ASN A 520 17.92 -1.77 -11.19
N GLY A 521 17.35 -0.56 -11.15
CA GLY A 521 16.54 -0.01 -12.23
C GLY A 521 15.11 -0.54 -12.28
N ASP A 522 14.66 -1.22 -11.25
CA ASP A 522 13.29 -1.72 -11.15
C ASP A 522 12.32 -0.58 -10.81
N LYS A 523 11.30 -0.41 -11.62
CA LYS A 523 10.30 0.65 -11.48
C LYS A 523 8.92 0.17 -11.04
N ARG A 524 8.74 -1.11 -10.73
CA ARG A 524 7.45 -1.71 -10.37
C ARG A 524 6.76 -0.99 -9.22
N LEU A 525 7.53 -0.51 -8.24
CA LEU A 525 7.06 0.13 -7.01
C LEU A 525 7.16 1.66 -7.03
N PHE A 526 7.36 2.27 -8.24
CA PHE A 526 7.44 3.73 -8.40
C PHE A 526 6.26 4.25 -9.20
N ILE A 527 5.82 5.47 -8.85
CA ILE A 527 4.65 6.11 -9.46
C ILE A 527 5.03 6.69 -10.83
N ARG A 528 4.29 6.29 -11.87
CA ARG A 528 4.42 6.85 -13.22
C ARG A 528 3.59 8.14 -13.35
N ASN A 529 3.97 9.02 -14.28
CA ASN A 529 3.32 10.32 -14.43
C ASN A 529 1.82 10.22 -14.73
N ASP A 530 1.41 9.32 -15.63
CA ASP A 530 -0.02 9.15 -15.98
C ASP A 530 -0.86 8.53 -14.84
N GLU A 531 -0.23 7.74 -13.98
CA GLU A 531 -0.83 7.25 -12.74
C GLU A 531 -1.07 8.39 -11.76
N LEU A 532 -0.09 9.28 -11.60
CA LEU A 532 -0.18 10.47 -10.76
C LEU A 532 -1.28 11.43 -11.26
N GLU A 533 -1.35 11.64 -12.57
CA GLU A 533 -2.42 12.44 -13.21
C GLU A 533 -3.81 11.85 -12.94
N ALA A 534 -3.97 10.53 -13.11
CA ALA A 534 -5.23 9.85 -12.85
C ALA A 534 -5.63 9.94 -11.37
N ALA A 535 -4.69 9.78 -10.45
CA ALA A 535 -4.92 9.91 -9.01
C ALA A 535 -5.39 11.32 -8.63
N TRP A 536 -4.75 12.38 -9.14
CA TRP A 536 -5.16 13.74 -8.88
C TRP A 536 -6.48 14.11 -9.57
N ALA A 537 -6.75 13.61 -10.76
CA ALA A 537 -8.03 13.82 -11.43
C ALA A 537 -9.22 13.31 -10.60
N LEU A 538 -9.04 12.25 -9.82
CA LEU A 538 -10.06 11.73 -8.89
C LEU A 538 -10.26 12.64 -7.68
N PHE A 539 -9.18 13.07 -7.03
CA PHE A 539 -9.29 13.77 -5.73
C PHE A 539 -9.42 15.28 -5.84
N THR A 540 -8.93 15.92 -6.91
CA THR A 540 -8.92 17.38 -7.03
C THR A 540 -10.33 17.99 -6.97
N PRO A 541 -11.35 17.49 -7.70
CA PRO A 541 -12.69 18.07 -7.61
C PRO A 541 -13.28 18.01 -6.21
N LEU A 542 -13.05 16.90 -5.49
CA LEU A 542 -13.50 16.71 -4.12
C LEU A 542 -12.82 17.67 -3.14
N LEU A 543 -11.51 17.85 -3.28
CA LEU A 543 -10.71 18.73 -2.42
C LEU A 543 -11.05 20.21 -2.63
N HIS A 544 -11.21 20.65 -3.89
CA HIS A 544 -11.64 22.01 -4.19
C HIS A 544 -13.02 22.28 -3.61
N LYS A 545 -13.97 21.36 -3.78
CA LYS A 545 -15.32 21.52 -3.20
C LYS A 545 -15.31 21.60 -1.68
N LEU A 546 -14.44 20.82 -1.00
CA LEU A 546 -14.26 20.92 0.45
C LEU A 546 -13.76 22.31 0.89
N GLU A 547 -12.80 22.86 0.14
CA GLU A 547 -12.16 24.15 0.42
C GLU A 547 -13.07 25.32 0.07
N ASP A 548 -13.73 25.29 -1.09
CA ASP A 548 -14.61 26.35 -1.59
C ASP A 548 -15.90 26.48 -0.74
N ASP A 549 -16.53 25.35 -0.42
CA ASP A 549 -17.74 25.29 0.40
C ASP A 549 -17.45 25.42 1.91
N LYS A 550 -16.17 25.47 2.31
CA LYS A 550 -15.71 25.54 3.72
C LYS A 550 -16.41 24.52 4.61
N ILE A 551 -16.43 23.26 4.17
CA ILE A 551 -17.11 22.18 4.89
C ILE A 551 -16.46 21.94 6.25
N ALA A 552 -17.23 22.12 7.32
CA ALA A 552 -16.75 21.91 8.69
C ALA A 552 -16.59 20.41 8.99
N PRO A 553 -15.44 19.95 9.54
CA PRO A 553 -15.23 18.56 9.93
C PRO A 553 -16.04 18.21 11.18
N GLU A 554 -16.52 16.95 11.26
CA GLU A 554 -17.11 16.41 12.49
C GLU A 554 -16.03 16.31 13.59
N LEU A 555 -16.33 16.77 14.81
CA LEU A 555 -15.38 16.68 15.91
C LEU A 555 -15.40 15.28 16.55
N TYR A 556 -14.25 14.63 16.67
CA TYR A 556 -14.10 13.36 17.38
C TYR A 556 -13.08 13.44 18.53
N PRO A 557 -13.31 12.74 19.68
CA PRO A 557 -12.38 12.75 20.79
C PRO A 557 -11.04 12.11 20.43
N TYR A 558 -9.93 12.67 20.92
CA TYR A 558 -8.61 12.05 20.84
C TYR A 558 -8.65 10.62 21.43
N GLY A 559 -8.08 9.64 20.73
CA GLY A 559 -8.07 8.22 21.10
C GLY A 559 -9.41 7.50 20.88
N SER A 560 -10.36 8.11 20.14
CA SER A 560 -11.59 7.44 19.73
C SER A 560 -11.43 6.68 18.42
N ARG A 561 -12.50 6.08 17.91
CA ARG A 561 -12.55 5.39 16.62
C ARG A 561 -12.85 6.32 15.44
N GLY A 562 -12.79 7.64 15.64
CA GLY A 562 -13.12 8.65 14.65
C GLY A 562 -14.56 9.17 14.77
N PRO A 563 -15.05 9.99 13.82
CA PRO A 563 -16.37 10.57 13.84
C PRO A 563 -17.48 9.52 13.60
N ILE A 564 -18.65 9.77 14.16
CA ILE A 564 -19.82 8.86 14.05
C ILE A 564 -20.28 8.76 12.59
N GLY A 565 -20.18 9.83 11.82
CA GLY A 565 -20.51 9.86 10.40
C GLY A 565 -19.82 8.77 9.58
N ALA A 566 -18.60 8.39 9.94
CA ALA A 566 -17.87 7.31 9.25
C ALA A 566 -18.53 5.93 9.40
N HIS A 567 -19.22 5.68 10.52
CA HIS A 567 -20.00 4.46 10.72
C HIS A 567 -21.32 4.48 9.94
N TYR A 568 -21.97 5.64 9.86
CA TYR A 568 -23.18 5.81 9.05
C TYR A 568 -22.86 5.69 7.56
N LEU A 569 -21.73 6.25 7.11
CA LEU A 569 -21.27 6.10 5.73
C LEU A 569 -21.11 4.61 5.38
N ALA A 570 -20.37 3.85 6.18
CA ALA A 570 -20.19 2.41 5.95
C ALA A 570 -21.53 1.67 5.92
N SER A 571 -22.43 1.97 6.87
CA SER A 571 -23.75 1.34 6.93
C SER A 571 -24.62 1.63 5.70
N ARG A 572 -24.57 2.84 5.12
CA ARG A 572 -25.25 3.18 3.86
C ARG A 572 -24.82 2.29 2.69
N HIS A 573 -23.58 1.85 2.70
CA HIS A 573 -23.03 0.92 1.70
C HIS A 573 -23.14 -0.55 2.13
N GLY A 574 -23.93 -0.85 3.19
CA GLY A 574 -24.13 -2.20 3.70
C GLY A 574 -22.87 -2.83 4.30
N VAL A 575 -21.95 -2.01 4.81
CA VAL A 575 -20.66 -2.41 5.37
C VAL A 575 -20.61 -2.10 6.87
N ARG A 576 -20.02 -3.00 7.64
CA ARG A 576 -19.56 -2.75 9.02
C ARG A 576 -18.02 -2.73 8.99
N TRP A 577 -17.42 -1.74 9.62
CA TRP A 577 -15.96 -1.69 9.73
C TRP A 577 -15.43 -2.92 10.48
N GLY A 578 -14.50 -3.63 9.86
CA GLY A 578 -13.98 -4.89 10.40
C GLY A 578 -13.03 -4.70 11.58
N ASP A 579 -12.41 -3.52 11.73
CA ASP A 579 -11.55 -3.17 12.87
C ASP A 579 -12.31 -2.97 14.19
N LEU A 580 -13.64 -2.93 14.14
CA LEU A 580 -14.49 -2.87 15.35
C LEU A 580 -14.57 -4.20 16.10
N SER A 581 -14.42 -5.31 15.40
CA SER A 581 -14.56 -6.66 15.96
C SER A 581 -13.32 -7.20 16.67
N GLU A 582 -12.22 -6.45 16.70
CA GLU A 582 -10.96 -6.89 17.33
C GLU A 582 -10.78 -6.36 18.76
N ASP A 583 -11.61 -5.43 19.18
CA ASP A 583 -11.59 -4.85 20.53
C ASP A 583 -12.71 -5.44 21.44
N GLU A 584 -13.51 -6.37 20.92
CA GLU A 584 -14.48 -7.23 21.65
C GLU A 584 -13.88 -8.65 21.84
#